data_25e79882aec213ca0b19970317f64a4c
#
_entry.id   25e79882aec213ca0b19970317f64a4c
#
_cell.length_a   1.000
_cell.length_b   1.000
_cell.length_c   1.000
_cell.angle_alpha   90.00
_cell.angle_beta   90.00
_cell.angle_gamma   90.00
#
_symmetry.space_group_name_H-M   'P 1'
#
loop_
_entity.id
_entity.type
_entity.pdbx_description
1 polymer ?
#
loop_
_entity_poly.entity_id
_entity_poly.type
_entity_poly.pdbx_seq_one_letter_code
_entity_poly.pdbx_strand_id
1 'polypeptide(L)'
;MKELDTTGGRREGNLIEDWKNLHANDQWAFVQNKQELNNVDAQMTDYLFGTFGPSHMPYAYEFNTTYDPSLADMTRKATEILKKNDNGFFLMVEAGHIDKAHHDTQANKAMYDVMAFDHAIEEFMNLMGDEMEDTLIIVTADHGHTMSFGSYASRGSNIMGKELTGEDDENGVKHEIHRFCG
;
A
#
# COMPACT_ATOMS: atom_id res chain seq x y z
N MET A 1 -18.64 4.44 13.02
CA MET A 1 -18.62 4.55 11.55
C MET A 1 -18.58 6.03 11.21
N LYS A 2 -17.43 6.56 10.74
CA LYS A 2 -17.44 7.90 10.14
C LYS A 2 -18.16 7.76 8.81
N GLU A 3 -19.26 8.50 8.64
CA GLU A 3 -19.88 8.66 7.33
C GLU A 3 -18.79 8.99 6.32
N LEU A 4 -18.74 8.22 5.23
CA LEU A 4 -17.91 8.54 4.08
C LEU A 4 -18.22 9.98 3.69
N ASP A 5 -17.17 10.80 3.58
CA ASP A 5 -17.29 12.19 3.17
C ASP A 5 -18.12 12.30 1.89
N THR A 6 -19.22 13.02 1.97
CA THR A 6 -20.16 13.18 0.86
C THR A 6 -19.68 14.15 -0.21
N THR A 7 -18.54 14.83 -0.01
CA THR A 7 -17.92 15.75 -0.97
C THR A 7 -17.15 15.02 -2.07
N GLY A 8 -17.81 14.34 -2.94
CA GLY A 8 -17.22 13.58 -4.04
C GLY A 8 -17.73 12.14 -4.12
N GLY A 9 -18.53 11.74 -3.15
CA GLY A 9 -19.12 10.42 -3.10
C GLY A 9 -20.17 10.18 -4.18
N ARG A 10 -20.47 8.91 -4.42
CA ARG A 10 -21.54 8.48 -5.31
C ARG A 10 -22.87 9.07 -4.87
N ARG A 11 -23.66 9.59 -5.82
CA ARG A 11 -24.94 10.27 -5.55
C ARG A 11 -26.06 9.32 -5.15
N GLU A 12 -25.95 8.01 -5.44
CA GLU A 12 -27.01 7.03 -5.20
C GLU A 12 -26.40 5.70 -4.74
N GLY A 13 -27.04 5.09 -3.71
CA GLY A 13 -26.75 3.75 -3.22
C GLY A 13 -25.49 3.62 -2.35
N ASN A 14 -25.45 2.54 -1.58
CA ASN A 14 -24.30 2.13 -0.77
C ASN A 14 -23.71 0.84 -1.35
N LEU A 15 -22.60 0.95 -2.07
CA LEU A 15 -21.95 -0.19 -2.73
C LEU A 15 -21.49 -1.29 -1.75
N ILE A 16 -21.18 -0.93 -0.51
CA ILE A 16 -20.82 -1.92 0.51
C ILE A 16 -22.04 -2.76 0.87
N GLU A 17 -23.20 -2.13 1.05
CA GLU A 17 -24.44 -2.84 1.32
C GLU A 17 -24.91 -3.63 0.08
N ASP A 18 -24.75 -3.10 -1.11
CA ASP A 18 -25.06 -3.81 -2.35
C ASP A 18 -24.19 -5.07 -2.48
N TRP A 19 -22.90 -4.98 -2.16
CA TRP A 19 -21.98 -6.11 -2.15
C TRP A 19 -22.36 -7.15 -1.10
N LYS A 20 -22.68 -6.74 0.12
CA LYS A 20 -23.15 -7.64 1.18
C LYS A 20 -24.45 -8.36 0.80
N ASN A 21 -25.38 -7.66 0.16
CA ASN A 21 -26.62 -8.24 -0.31
C ASN A 21 -26.38 -9.24 -1.44
N LEU A 22 -25.44 -8.96 -2.34
CA LEU A 22 -25.05 -9.87 -3.43
C LEU A 22 -24.54 -11.21 -2.88
N HIS A 23 -23.79 -11.17 -1.78
CA HIS A 23 -23.17 -12.33 -1.14
C HIS A 23 -23.92 -12.84 0.09
N ALA A 24 -25.21 -12.44 0.28
CA ALA A 24 -25.97 -12.76 1.51
C ALA A 24 -26.07 -14.27 1.84
N ASN A 25 -25.93 -15.13 0.84
CA ASN A 25 -25.96 -16.59 0.99
C ASN A 25 -24.58 -17.26 0.91
N ASP A 26 -23.52 -16.47 0.77
CA ASP A 26 -22.14 -16.95 0.61
C ASP A 26 -21.37 -16.85 1.93
N GLN A 27 -20.17 -17.42 1.96
CA GLN A 27 -19.21 -17.27 3.06
C GLN A 27 -18.38 -16.00 2.80
N TRP A 28 -18.78 -14.90 3.40
CA TRP A 28 -18.12 -13.61 3.17
C TRP A 28 -17.70 -12.89 4.45
N ALA A 29 -16.73 -12.00 4.32
CA ALA A 29 -16.33 -11.05 5.36
C ALA A 29 -16.12 -9.65 4.79
N PHE A 30 -16.48 -8.63 5.59
CA PHE A 30 -16.17 -7.23 5.33
C PHE A 30 -15.33 -6.69 6.49
N VAL A 31 -14.18 -6.10 6.20
CA VAL A 31 -13.19 -5.69 7.20
C VAL A 31 -12.72 -4.26 6.98
N GLN A 32 -12.44 -3.52 8.07
CA GLN A 32 -12.05 -2.12 8.02
C GLN A 32 -10.77 -1.78 8.81
N ASN A 33 -10.14 -2.77 9.41
CA ASN A 33 -8.89 -2.60 10.14
C ASN A 33 -8.10 -3.92 10.19
N LYS A 34 -6.85 -3.82 10.66
CA LYS A 34 -5.92 -4.96 10.75
C LYS A 34 -6.46 -6.08 11.65
N GLN A 35 -7.08 -5.75 12.77
CA GLN A 35 -7.60 -6.77 13.69
C GLN A 35 -8.74 -7.56 13.03
N GLU A 36 -9.67 -6.87 12.38
CA GLU A 36 -10.76 -7.53 11.65
C GLU A 36 -10.20 -8.42 10.53
N LEU A 37 -9.24 -7.92 9.75
CA LEU A 37 -8.57 -8.69 8.70
C LEU A 37 -7.90 -9.96 9.25
N ASN A 38 -7.18 -9.83 10.37
CA ASN A 38 -6.53 -10.97 11.01
C ASN A 38 -7.50 -12.02 11.53
N ASN A 39 -8.67 -11.60 12.00
CA ASN A 39 -9.71 -12.47 12.53
C ASN A 39 -10.51 -13.22 11.45
N VAL A 40 -10.35 -12.87 10.17
CA VAL A 40 -10.99 -13.61 9.08
C VAL A 40 -10.44 -15.03 9.02
N ASP A 41 -11.33 -16.00 9.17
CA ASP A 41 -11.01 -17.40 8.92
C ASP A 41 -10.95 -17.65 7.40
N ALA A 42 -9.74 -17.80 6.88
CA ALA A 42 -9.52 -17.98 5.45
C ALA A 42 -10.14 -19.28 4.91
N GLN A 43 -10.25 -20.33 5.74
CA GLN A 43 -10.84 -21.60 5.33
C GLN A 43 -12.36 -21.51 5.17
N MET A 44 -12.99 -20.62 5.93
CA MET A 44 -14.43 -20.44 5.94
C MET A 44 -14.90 -19.23 5.13
N THR A 45 -14.00 -18.44 4.55
CA THR A 45 -14.34 -17.21 3.81
C THR A 45 -14.01 -17.38 2.32
N ASP A 46 -15.02 -17.21 1.46
CA ASP A 46 -14.84 -17.26 0.00
C ASP A 46 -14.74 -15.86 -0.61
N TYR A 47 -15.43 -14.88 -0.01
CA TYR A 47 -15.45 -13.51 -0.47
C TYR A 47 -15.00 -12.58 0.65
N LEU A 48 -13.89 -11.88 0.43
CA LEU A 48 -13.38 -10.88 1.36
C LEU A 48 -13.39 -9.50 0.72
N PHE A 49 -14.00 -8.54 1.40
CA PHE A 49 -13.96 -7.13 1.02
C PHE A 49 -13.37 -6.31 2.16
N GLY A 50 -12.32 -5.54 1.89
CA GLY A 50 -11.66 -4.68 2.87
C GLY A 50 -11.58 -3.23 2.42
N THR A 51 -11.88 -2.30 3.35
CA THR A 51 -11.65 -0.86 3.16
C THR A 51 -11.01 -0.29 4.41
N PHE A 52 -9.75 0.17 4.31
CA PHE A 52 -8.94 0.51 5.47
C PHE A 52 -8.72 2.02 5.65
N GLY A 53 -9.40 2.82 4.84
CA GLY A 53 -9.34 4.28 4.93
C GLY A 53 -10.48 4.94 4.17
N PRO A 54 -10.77 6.23 4.46
CA PRO A 54 -11.81 6.99 3.76
C PRO A 54 -11.38 7.42 2.36
N SER A 55 -10.08 7.36 2.08
CA SER A 55 -9.43 7.67 0.80
C SER A 55 -8.19 6.78 0.70
N HIS A 56 -7.03 7.35 0.40
CA HIS A 56 -5.77 6.60 0.46
C HIS A 56 -5.47 6.13 1.89
N MET A 57 -4.86 4.97 2.01
CA MET A 57 -4.25 4.54 3.26
C MET A 57 -3.04 5.45 3.60
N PRO A 58 -2.54 5.44 4.84
CA PRO A 58 -1.26 6.09 5.13
C PRO A 58 -0.10 5.49 4.32
N TYR A 59 0.99 6.24 4.13
CA TYR A 59 2.24 5.67 3.63
C TYR A 59 2.79 4.63 4.61
N ALA A 60 3.56 3.64 4.12
CA ALA A 60 4.11 2.58 4.96
C ALA A 60 4.90 3.10 6.18
N TYR A 61 5.58 4.23 6.03
CA TYR A 61 6.28 4.93 7.11
C TYR A 61 5.34 5.49 8.20
N GLU A 62 4.09 5.80 7.85
CA GLU A 62 3.11 6.49 8.70
C GLU A 62 2.09 5.53 9.31
N PHE A 63 2.16 4.23 9.02
CA PHE A 63 1.18 3.25 9.48
C PHE A 63 1.07 3.21 11.00
N ASN A 64 -0.16 3.24 11.47
CA ASN A 64 -0.46 2.74 12.79
C ASN A 64 -0.49 1.20 12.73
N THR A 65 0.63 0.56 13.06
CA THR A 65 0.82 -0.89 12.96
C THR A 65 -0.18 -1.73 13.75
N THR A 66 -0.91 -1.11 14.68
CA THR A 66 -1.98 -1.76 15.45
C THR A 66 -3.31 -1.76 14.70
N TYR A 67 -3.55 -0.72 13.90
CA TYR A 67 -4.84 -0.47 13.25
C TYR A 67 -4.80 -0.72 11.73
N ASP A 68 -3.74 -0.25 11.07
CA ASP A 68 -3.61 -0.32 9.61
C ASP A 68 -2.98 -1.66 9.19
N PRO A 69 -3.62 -2.44 8.31
CA PRO A 69 -2.96 -3.61 7.74
C PRO A 69 -1.90 -3.17 6.74
N SER A 70 -0.72 -3.78 6.80
CA SER A 70 0.31 -3.61 5.80
C SER A 70 -0.07 -4.27 4.47
N LEU A 71 0.63 -3.92 3.39
CA LEU A 71 0.45 -4.60 2.10
C LEU A 71 0.75 -6.11 2.24
N ALA A 72 1.73 -6.49 3.05
CA ALA A 72 2.03 -7.88 3.37
C ALA A 72 0.88 -8.58 4.12
N ASP A 73 0.23 -7.91 5.09
CA ASP A 73 -0.93 -8.48 5.80
C ASP A 73 -2.10 -8.74 4.83
N MET A 74 -2.36 -7.80 3.92
CA MET A 74 -3.42 -7.94 2.91
C MET A 74 -3.09 -9.04 1.89
N THR A 75 -1.84 -9.08 1.41
CA THR A 75 -1.36 -10.11 0.48
C THR A 75 -1.45 -11.50 1.09
N ARG A 76 -1.01 -11.64 2.36
CA ARG A 76 -1.12 -12.89 3.10
C ARG A 76 -2.57 -13.38 3.17
N LYS A 77 -3.50 -12.53 3.61
CA LYS A 77 -4.90 -12.93 3.77
C LYS A 77 -5.55 -13.28 2.42
N ALA A 78 -5.26 -12.54 1.37
CA ALA A 78 -5.74 -12.85 0.02
C ALA A 78 -5.20 -14.20 -0.45
N THR A 79 -3.91 -14.46 -0.26
CA THR A 79 -3.27 -15.74 -0.63
C THR A 79 -3.89 -16.92 0.15
N GLU A 80 -4.06 -16.78 1.48
CA GLU A 80 -4.69 -17.82 2.32
C GLU A 80 -6.08 -18.23 1.81
N ILE A 81 -6.89 -17.26 1.36
CA ILE A 81 -8.24 -17.52 0.83
C ILE A 81 -8.16 -18.14 -0.56
N LEU A 82 -7.35 -17.58 -1.45
CA LEU A 82 -7.29 -18.00 -2.85
C LEU A 82 -6.67 -19.39 -3.04
N LYS A 83 -5.71 -19.77 -2.21
CA LYS A 83 -5.05 -21.10 -2.23
C LYS A 83 -6.01 -22.27 -2.02
N LYS A 84 -7.23 -22.04 -1.51
CA LYS A 84 -8.24 -23.10 -1.37
C LYS A 84 -8.73 -23.66 -2.71
N ASN A 85 -8.51 -22.94 -3.81
CA ASN A 85 -9.03 -23.33 -5.09
C ASN A 85 -8.03 -24.26 -5.82
N ASP A 86 -8.37 -25.53 -5.93
CA ASP A 86 -7.56 -26.57 -6.61
C ASP A 86 -7.33 -26.27 -8.12
N ASN A 87 -8.12 -25.37 -8.72
CA ASN A 87 -7.92 -24.93 -10.09
C ASN A 87 -6.91 -23.78 -10.23
N GLY A 88 -6.29 -23.35 -9.12
CA GLY A 88 -5.39 -22.22 -9.06
C GLY A 88 -6.11 -20.88 -8.92
N PHE A 89 -5.34 -19.79 -8.94
CA PHE A 89 -5.87 -18.44 -8.76
C PHE A 89 -5.04 -17.39 -9.53
N PHE A 90 -5.62 -16.22 -9.66
CA PHE A 90 -4.92 -15.01 -10.09
C PHE A 90 -5.01 -13.98 -8.95
N LEU A 91 -3.85 -13.44 -8.55
CA LEU A 91 -3.76 -12.38 -7.56
C LEU A 91 -2.99 -11.19 -8.14
N MET A 92 -3.58 -10.00 -8.09
CA MET A 92 -2.91 -8.74 -8.38
C MET A 92 -2.70 -7.97 -7.09
N VAL A 93 -1.47 -7.52 -6.86
CA VAL A 93 -1.09 -6.70 -5.70
C VAL A 93 -0.48 -5.41 -6.22
N GLU A 94 -1.00 -4.28 -5.76
CA GLU A 94 -0.52 -2.96 -6.16
C GLU A 94 0.06 -2.21 -4.96
N ALA A 95 1.28 -1.69 -5.14
CA ALA A 95 1.93 -0.77 -4.21
C ALA A 95 1.77 0.68 -4.68
N GLY A 96 0.54 1.14 -4.79
CA GLY A 96 0.17 2.42 -5.40
C GLY A 96 0.76 3.68 -4.74
N HIS A 97 1.24 3.56 -3.50
CA HIS A 97 1.84 4.68 -2.76
C HIS A 97 3.27 5.03 -3.19
N ILE A 98 3.96 4.18 -3.93
CA ILE A 98 5.27 4.50 -4.52
C ILE A 98 5.09 5.67 -5.49
N ASP A 99 4.13 5.56 -6.41
CA ASP A 99 3.78 6.62 -7.35
C ASP A 99 3.30 7.89 -6.64
N LYS A 100 2.35 7.73 -5.71
CA LYS A 100 1.82 8.87 -4.96
C LYS A 100 2.90 9.64 -4.20
N ALA A 101 3.88 8.95 -3.60
CA ALA A 101 5.00 9.60 -2.92
C ALA A 101 5.89 10.38 -3.90
N HIS A 102 6.05 9.90 -5.12
CA HIS A 102 6.76 10.64 -6.16
C HIS A 102 5.98 11.89 -6.61
N HIS A 103 4.67 11.81 -6.78
CA HIS A 103 3.81 12.97 -7.03
C HIS A 103 3.91 14.02 -5.91
N ASP A 104 4.03 13.58 -4.67
CA ASP A 104 4.21 14.45 -3.50
C ASP A 104 5.68 14.89 -3.31
N THR A 105 6.59 14.54 -4.21
CA THR A 105 8.05 14.83 -4.13
C THR A 105 8.72 14.32 -2.86
N GLN A 106 8.27 13.18 -2.33
CA GLN A 106 8.73 12.60 -1.08
C GLN A 106 9.44 11.27 -1.27
N ALA A 107 10.68 11.32 -1.79
CA ALA A 107 11.47 10.14 -2.10
C ALA A 107 11.65 9.16 -0.92
N ASN A 108 11.76 9.67 0.31
CA ASN A 108 11.84 8.83 1.50
C ASN A 108 10.58 7.96 1.65
N LYS A 109 9.39 8.51 1.46
CA LYS A 109 8.13 7.74 1.53
C LYS A 109 8.06 6.71 0.42
N ALA A 110 8.44 7.09 -0.82
CA ALA A 110 8.50 6.15 -1.94
C ALA A 110 9.39 4.95 -1.61
N MET A 111 10.57 5.16 -1.01
CA MET A 111 11.48 4.07 -0.62
C MET A 111 10.90 3.17 0.46
N TYR A 112 10.20 3.72 1.46
CA TYR A 112 9.51 2.90 2.46
C TYR A 112 8.39 2.05 1.85
N ASP A 113 7.64 2.59 0.91
CA ASP A 113 6.58 1.86 0.21
C ASP A 113 7.15 0.80 -0.75
N VAL A 114 8.32 1.02 -1.37
CA VAL A 114 9.05 -0.03 -2.10
C VAL A 114 9.45 -1.18 -1.16
N MET A 115 9.96 -0.88 0.04
CA MET A 115 10.28 -1.91 1.04
C MET A 115 9.02 -2.66 1.49
N ALA A 116 7.89 -1.97 1.66
CA ALA A 116 6.63 -2.62 1.99
C ALA A 116 6.13 -3.55 0.87
N PHE A 117 6.40 -3.19 -0.39
CA PHE A 117 6.10 -4.04 -1.53
C PHE A 117 6.99 -5.29 -1.57
N ASP A 118 8.29 -5.12 -1.35
CA ASP A 118 9.24 -6.25 -1.24
C ASP A 118 8.82 -7.24 -0.15
N HIS A 119 8.44 -6.75 1.05
CA HIS A 119 7.91 -7.59 2.12
C HIS A 119 6.60 -8.30 1.73
N ALA A 120 5.75 -7.69 0.93
CA ALA A 120 4.52 -8.35 0.47
C ALA A 120 4.82 -9.51 -0.50
N ILE A 121 5.83 -9.34 -1.37
CA ILE A 121 6.31 -10.41 -2.25
C ILE A 121 6.93 -11.54 -1.44
N GLU A 122 7.79 -11.22 -0.47
CA GLU A 122 8.40 -12.19 0.44
C GLU A 122 7.34 -13.01 1.19
N GLU A 123 6.32 -12.33 1.74
CA GLU A 123 5.21 -12.99 2.45
C GLU A 123 4.43 -13.94 1.54
N PHE A 124 4.15 -13.52 0.29
CA PHE A 124 3.53 -14.39 -0.70
C PHE A 124 4.37 -15.64 -0.98
N MET A 125 5.67 -15.46 -1.25
CA MET A 125 6.58 -16.58 -1.53
C MET A 125 6.67 -17.57 -0.36
N ASN A 126 6.73 -17.06 0.87
CA ASN A 126 6.77 -17.88 2.08
C ASN A 126 5.48 -18.71 2.24
N LEU A 127 4.32 -18.13 1.94
CA LEU A 127 3.03 -18.82 2.01
C LEU A 127 2.87 -19.88 0.92
N MET A 128 3.41 -19.64 -0.25
CA MET A 128 3.34 -20.59 -1.37
C MET A 128 4.24 -21.81 -1.12
N GLY A 129 5.41 -21.62 -0.50
CA GLY A 129 6.31 -22.73 -0.17
C GLY A 129 6.63 -23.60 -1.39
N ASP A 130 6.36 -24.91 -1.31
CA ASP A 130 6.63 -25.84 -2.41
C ASP A 130 5.75 -25.59 -3.65
N GLU A 131 4.58 -24.94 -3.51
CA GLU A 131 3.70 -24.58 -4.62
C GLU A 131 4.29 -23.46 -5.52
N MET A 132 5.42 -22.87 -5.12
CA MET A 132 6.17 -21.93 -5.95
C MET A 132 6.66 -22.53 -7.27
N GLU A 133 6.85 -23.85 -7.35
CA GLU A 133 7.27 -24.52 -8.59
C GLU A 133 6.22 -24.39 -9.71
N ASP A 134 4.93 -24.27 -9.33
CA ASP A 134 3.80 -24.13 -10.24
C ASP A 134 3.26 -22.68 -10.31
N THR A 135 3.99 -21.72 -9.73
CA THR A 135 3.54 -20.34 -9.60
C THR A 135 4.37 -19.37 -10.45
N LEU A 136 3.70 -18.59 -11.30
CA LEU A 136 4.33 -17.48 -12.01
C LEU A 136 4.17 -16.19 -11.23
N ILE A 137 5.28 -15.56 -10.85
CA ILE A 137 5.31 -14.20 -10.28
C ILE A 137 5.82 -13.22 -11.33
N ILE A 138 5.06 -12.15 -11.55
CA ILE A 138 5.47 -11.03 -12.40
C ILE A 138 5.51 -9.78 -11.54
N VAL A 139 6.68 -9.14 -11.46
CA VAL A 139 6.86 -7.85 -10.78
C VAL A 139 7.18 -6.81 -11.84
N THR A 140 6.39 -5.76 -11.91
CA THR A 140 6.56 -4.69 -12.90
C THR A 140 6.05 -3.36 -12.34
N ALA A 141 6.45 -2.26 -12.95
CA ALA A 141 5.76 -0.99 -12.81
C ALA A 141 4.79 -0.82 -13.98
N ASP A 142 3.70 -0.08 -13.78
CA ASP A 142 2.76 0.36 -14.81
C ASP A 142 3.37 1.48 -15.68
N HIS A 143 4.19 2.34 -15.09
CA HIS A 143 5.00 3.38 -15.72
C HIS A 143 6.19 3.74 -14.83
N GLY A 144 7.11 4.54 -15.36
CA GLY A 144 8.16 5.18 -14.58
C GLY A 144 7.69 6.52 -13.98
N HIS A 145 8.50 7.09 -13.09
CA HIS A 145 8.24 8.42 -12.55
C HIS A 145 9.47 9.31 -12.64
N THR A 146 9.27 10.62 -12.81
CA THR A 146 10.35 11.59 -12.80
C THR A 146 11.03 11.59 -11.45
N MET A 147 12.34 11.41 -11.44
CA MET A 147 13.18 11.51 -10.25
C MET A 147 14.48 12.16 -10.62
N SER A 148 14.86 13.25 -9.95
CA SER A 148 16.08 13.99 -10.19
C SER A 148 16.81 14.33 -8.89
N PHE A 149 18.14 14.46 -8.98
CA PHE A 149 18.98 14.91 -7.88
C PHE A 149 19.19 16.41 -8.03
N GLY A 150 18.62 17.20 -7.12
CA GLY A 150 18.56 18.66 -7.24
C GLY A 150 19.78 19.41 -6.72
N SER A 151 20.79 18.76 -6.11
CA SER A 151 21.89 19.42 -5.43
C SER A 151 23.17 18.56 -5.34
N TYR A 152 24.28 19.21 -5.13
CA TYR A 152 25.58 18.60 -4.78
C TYR A 152 25.72 18.50 -3.26
N ALA A 153 25.10 17.52 -2.66
CA ALA A 153 25.18 17.28 -1.24
C ALA A 153 26.60 16.90 -0.79
N SER A 154 26.94 17.26 0.44
CA SER A 154 28.18 16.81 1.06
C SER A 154 28.23 15.29 1.17
N ARG A 155 29.41 14.69 1.04
CA ARG A 155 29.60 13.24 1.17
C ARG A 155 29.14 12.78 2.56
N GLY A 156 28.33 11.71 2.58
CA GLY A 156 27.76 11.16 3.82
C GLY A 156 26.45 11.82 4.28
N SER A 157 25.95 12.80 3.55
CA SER A 157 24.64 13.36 3.82
C SER A 157 23.52 12.33 3.62
N ASN A 158 22.46 12.46 4.41
CA ASN A 158 21.31 11.57 4.28
C ASN A 158 20.56 11.81 2.97
N ILE A 159 20.61 10.85 2.05
CA ILE A 159 19.94 10.94 0.74
C ILE A 159 18.40 10.99 0.87
N MET A 160 17.86 10.57 1.99
CA MET A 160 16.42 10.58 2.30
C MET A 160 15.99 11.88 2.98
N GLY A 161 16.92 12.77 3.28
CA GLY A 161 16.68 14.02 3.98
C GLY A 161 16.64 15.22 3.05
N LYS A 162 16.21 16.34 3.60
CA LYS A 162 16.40 17.66 3.02
C LYS A 162 17.82 18.14 3.31
N GLU A 163 18.45 18.79 2.37
CA GLU A 163 19.70 19.51 2.59
C GLU A 163 19.38 21.00 2.85
N LEU A 164 19.93 21.51 3.93
CA LEU A 164 20.02 22.95 4.10
C LEU A 164 21.22 23.43 3.28
N THR A 165 21.02 24.29 2.30
CA THR A 165 22.13 24.98 1.65
C THR A 165 22.83 25.80 2.72
N GLY A 166 24.13 25.57 2.87
CA GLY A 166 24.92 26.21 3.94
C GLY A 166 25.12 27.71 3.78
N GLU A 167 24.56 28.31 2.74
CA GLU A 167 24.60 29.76 2.52
C GLU A 167 23.23 30.35 2.88
N ASP A 168 23.24 31.22 3.88
CA ASP A 168 22.11 32.08 4.17
C ASP A 168 21.96 33.05 2.99
N ASP A 169 20.72 33.31 2.55
CA ASP A 169 20.48 34.40 1.62
C ASP A 169 20.84 35.77 2.27
N GLU A 170 20.76 36.81 1.50
CA GLU A 170 21.03 38.19 1.98
C GLU A 170 20.13 38.64 3.16
N ASN A 171 19.10 37.86 3.50
CA ASN A 171 18.17 38.07 4.61
C ASN A 171 18.41 37.08 5.75
N GLY A 172 19.42 36.20 5.68
CA GLY A 172 19.71 35.16 6.67
C GLY A 172 18.75 33.99 6.66
N VAL A 173 18.02 33.76 5.57
CA VAL A 173 17.11 32.66 5.40
C VAL A 173 17.82 31.47 4.80
N LYS A 174 17.81 30.34 5.51
CA LYS A 174 18.32 29.07 4.99
C LYS A 174 17.31 28.46 4.01
N HIS A 175 17.79 28.25 2.79
CA HIS A 175 16.99 27.56 1.78
C HIS A 175 17.10 26.03 1.96
N GLU A 176 15.94 25.37 2.08
CA GLU A 176 15.86 23.91 2.01
C GLU A 176 15.84 23.47 0.54
N ILE A 177 16.82 22.66 0.14
CA ILE A 177 16.76 22.00 -1.17
C ILE A 177 16.31 20.55 -0.96
N HIS A 178 15.22 20.18 -1.61
CA HIS A 178 14.82 18.80 -1.71
C HIS A 178 15.79 18.09 -2.65
N ARG A 179 16.43 17.02 -2.21
CA ARG A 179 17.40 16.26 -3.01
C ARG A 179 16.75 15.50 -4.14
N PHE A 180 15.50 15.18 -3.98
CA PHE A 180 14.71 14.44 -4.94
C PHE A 180 13.48 15.27 -5.26
N CYS A 181 13.36 15.65 -6.51
CA CYS A 181 12.13 16.19 -7.07
C CYS A 181 11.52 15.10 -7.95
N GLY A 182 10.31 14.69 -7.62
CA GLY A 182 9.49 13.83 -8.46
C GLY A 182 8.68 14.66 -9.44
#